data_399974f726b8c6411e2ded5424ced75e
#
_entry.id   399974f726b8c6411e2ded5424ced75e
#
_cell.length_a   1.000
_cell.length_b   1.000
_cell.length_c   1.000
_cell.angle_alpha   90.00
_cell.angle_beta   90.00
_cell.angle_gamma   90.00
#
_symmetry.space_group_name_H-M   'P 1'
#
loop_
_entity.id
_entity.type
_entity.pdbx_description
1 polymer ?
#
loop_
_entity_poly.entity_id
_entity_poly.type
_entity_poly.pdbx_seq_one_letter_code
_entity_poly.pdbx_strand_id
1 'polypeptide(L)'
;MVILRNSSEAIGAVDEVLSGAGRRAPGVVRVTAWEKFPWLKAGFSTRQGGGSMLYSEGDVGEQNLGWTAEDIAATVAENRRRFVRAVAGKGAPELVTVRQFHSGMARLVERGAGRLSTTEGKAVLRGDGLMTRERGMLLGVQTADCVPVLIADTRTRVVAAFHAGWRGTLARIVERGVGTMRVEFGSRPKDLVAAIGPSIGPCCFAVGEEVRSEFESQFAYVAKLFSEVYDSDPVREKYPMLFLTARAPGHSDIGPQIHLDLWEANRRQLLDAGLREKAISVVGECTACARLKNGRRKYFSHRAEHGYTGRMLSVIGVAAHR
;
A
#
# COMPACT_ATOMS: atom_id res chain seq x y z
N MET A 1 -8.84 26.16 13.91
CA MET A 1 -8.43 26.47 12.52
C MET A 1 -6.98 26.09 12.36
N VAL A 2 -6.74 24.83 12.02
CA VAL A 2 -5.37 24.30 11.85
C VAL A 2 -4.98 24.51 10.41
N ILE A 3 -4.01 25.35 10.18
CA ILE A 3 -3.44 25.64 8.87
C ILE A 3 -2.47 24.48 8.57
N LEU A 4 -2.90 23.53 7.74
CA LEU A 4 -2.01 22.57 7.12
C LEU A 4 -1.11 23.34 6.13
N ARG A 5 0.17 23.45 6.45
CA ARG A 5 1.17 23.96 5.49
C ARG A 5 1.35 22.93 4.38
N ASN A 6 0.95 23.30 3.18
CA ASN A 6 1.20 22.59 1.96
C ASN A 6 2.72 22.50 1.71
N SER A 7 3.27 21.30 1.81
CA SER A 7 4.53 20.95 1.14
C SER A 7 4.19 20.43 -0.27
N SER A 8 3.87 21.35 -1.18
CA SER A 8 3.28 21.05 -2.48
C SER A 8 4.30 20.95 -3.63
N GLU A 9 5.45 20.31 -3.46
CA GLU A 9 6.41 20.18 -4.57
C GLU A 9 6.93 18.78 -4.91
N ALA A 10 6.35 17.72 -4.36
CA ALA A 10 6.76 16.34 -4.70
C ALA A 10 5.60 15.38 -5.03
N ILE A 11 4.41 15.91 -5.31
CA ILE A 11 3.27 15.06 -5.69
C ILE A 11 3.32 14.86 -7.20
N GLY A 12 3.87 13.73 -7.64
CA GLY A 12 3.70 13.28 -9.02
C GLY A 12 2.22 13.03 -9.28
N ALA A 13 1.65 13.70 -10.27
CA ALA A 13 0.27 13.51 -10.69
C ALA A 13 -0.01 12.01 -10.94
N VAL A 14 -1.17 11.55 -10.49
CA VAL A 14 -1.62 10.17 -10.65
C VAL A 14 -2.75 10.18 -11.68
N ASP A 15 -2.52 9.57 -12.85
CA ASP A 15 -3.53 9.44 -13.89
C ASP A 15 -4.32 8.14 -13.75
N GLU A 16 -5.66 8.26 -13.79
CA GLU A 16 -6.60 7.14 -13.79
C GLU A 16 -7.08 6.87 -15.21
N VAL A 17 -6.76 5.69 -15.76
CA VAL A 17 -7.19 5.29 -17.11
C VAL A 17 -8.49 4.49 -17.04
N LEU A 18 -9.58 5.06 -17.55
CA LEU A 18 -10.89 4.41 -17.71
C LEU A 18 -11.14 4.12 -19.21
N SER A 19 -11.37 2.88 -19.60
CA SER A 19 -11.79 2.53 -20.94
C SER A 19 -13.12 1.76 -20.97
N GLY A 20 -13.96 2.08 -21.95
CA GLY A 20 -15.39 1.82 -21.96
C GLY A 20 -15.88 0.47 -22.49
N ALA A 21 -17.14 0.23 -22.21
CA ALA A 21 -18.14 -0.73 -22.68
C ALA A 21 -18.00 -2.21 -22.25
N GLY A 22 -18.88 -2.68 -21.39
CA GLY A 22 -19.23 -4.07 -21.11
C GLY A 22 -18.72 -4.65 -19.79
N ARG A 23 -17.44 -4.57 -19.48
CA ARG A 23 -16.83 -4.73 -18.15
C ARG A 23 -15.84 -3.60 -17.98
N ARG A 24 -16.03 -2.77 -16.97
CA ARG A 24 -15.13 -1.64 -16.69
C ARG A 24 -13.68 -2.10 -16.65
N ALA A 25 -12.76 -1.28 -17.19
CA ALA A 25 -11.34 -1.55 -17.11
C ALA A 25 -10.88 -1.66 -15.64
N PRO A 26 -9.88 -2.48 -15.33
CA PRO A 26 -9.25 -2.51 -14.03
C PRO A 26 -8.76 -1.14 -13.62
N GLY A 27 -9.17 -0.65 -12.43
CA GLY A 27 -8.65 0.60 -11.88
C GLY A 27 -7.19 0.42 -11.46
N VAL A 28 -6.31 1.27 -11.99
CA VAL A 28 -4.86 1.25 -11.74
C VAL A 28 -4.38 2.66 -11.45
N VAL A 29 -3.76 2.85 -10.30
CA VAL A 29 -3.02 4.07 -9.95
C VAL A 29 -1.57 3.89 -10.40
N ARG A 30 -1.05 4.82 -11.20
CA ARG A 30 0.30 4.79 -11.75
C ARG A 30 1.17 5.89 -11.12
N VAL A 31 2.46 5.69 -11.14
CA VAL A 31 3.45 6.68 -10.69
C VAL A 31 3.95 7.43 -11.92
N THR A 32 3.43 8.62 -12.19
CA THR A 32 3.77 9.43 -13.38
C THR A 32 5.28 9.67 -13.52
N ALA A 33 5.98 9.89 -12.39
CA ALA A 33 7.43 10.04 -12.39
C ALA A 33 8.20 8.83 -12.95
N TRP A 34 7.55 7.66 -13.09
CA TRP A 34 8.16 6.43 -13.60
C TRP A 34 7.89 6.15 -15.07
N GLU A 35 7.06 6.93 -15.74
CA GLU A 35 6.76 6.78 -17.18
C GLU A 35 8.01 6.89 -18.07
N LYS A 36 9.00 7.65 -17.61
CA LYS A 36 10.33 7.74 -18.24
C LYS A 36 11.13 6.44 -18.22
N PHE A 37 10.66 5.39 -17.52
CA PHE A 37 11.29 4.08 -17.48
C PHE A 37 10.41 3.02 -18.18
N PRO A 38 10.42 2.92 -19.52
CA PRO A 38 9.51 2.03 -20.28
C PRO A 38 9.66 0.53 -19.93
N TRP A 39 10.84 0.15 -19.40
CA TRP A 39 11.13 -1.19 -18.90
C TRP A 39 10.45 -1.51 -17.57
N LEU A 40 10.10 -0.50 -16.79
CA LEU A 40 9.50 -0.65 -15.47
C LEU A 40 7.98 -0.78 -15.61
N LYS A 41 7.43 -1.87 -15.09
CA LYS A 41 5.99 -2.13 -15.02
C LYS A 41 5.58 -2.08 -13.56
N ALA A 42 4.77 -1.08 -13.20
CA ALA A 42 4.32 -0.89 -11.82
C ALA A 42 2.92 -0.29 -11.77
N GLY A 43 2.19 -0.59 -10.70
CA GLY A 43 0.88 -0.02 -10.47
C GLY A 43 0.26 -0.51 -9.18
N PHE A 44 -0.64 0.30 -8.65
CA PHE A 44 -1.47 0.00 -7.49
C PHE A 44 -2.90 -0.19 -7.95
N SER A 45 -3.56 -1.26 -7.55
CA SER A 45 -4.97 -1.45 -7.92
C SER A 45 -5.88 -0.57 -7.09
N THR A 46 -7.02 -0.20 -7.68
CA THR A 46 -8.20 0.25 -6.93
C THR A 46 -9.17 -0.92 -6.76
N ARG A 47 -10.32 -0.72 -6.12
CA ARG A 47 -11.37 -1.74 -6.05
C ARG A 47 -12.24 -1.84 -7.32
N GLN A 48 -12.04 -0.94 -8.29
CA GLN A 48 -12.88 -0.83 -9.48
C GLN A 48 -12.51 -1.80 -10.59
N GLY A 49 -13.51 -2.16 -11.39
CA GLY A 49 -13.31 -2.84 -12.67
C GLY A 49 -13.11 -4.34 -12.61
N GLY A 50 -13.49 -4.99 -11.51
CA GLY A 50 -13.47 -6.44 -11.35
C GLY A 50 -14.82 -7.11 -11.57
N GLY A 51 -14.87 -8.40 -11.24
CA GLY A 51 -16.08 -9.23 -11.31
C GLY A 51 -16.57 -9.76 -9.95
N SER A 52 -15.87 -9.45 -8.84
CA SER A 52 -16.27 -9.92 -7.51
C SER A 52 -17.47 -9.16 -6.99
N MET A 53 -18.53 -9.85 -6.64
CA MET A 53 -19.75 -9.25 -6.09
C MET A 53 -19.77 -9.25 -4.57
N LEU A 54 -18.96 -10.08 -3.93
CA LEU A 54 -18.98 -10.32 -2.50
C LEU A 54 -18.77 -9.07 -1.64
N TYR A 55 -17.85 -8.19 -2.09
CA TYR A 55 -17.50 -6.95 -1.37
C TYR A 55 -18.08 -5.72 -2.04
N SER A 56 -19.05 -5.90 -2.95
CA SER A 56 -19.58 -4.82 -3.78
C SER A 56 -20.44 -3.84 -2.98
N GLU A 57 -20.26 -2.56 -3.26
CA GLU A 57 -21.20 -1.49 -2.88
C GLU A 57 -22.24 -1.32 -4.00
N GLY A 58 -23.26 -2.19 -4.04
CA GLY A 58 -24.30 -2.23 -5.07
C GLY A 58 -24.05 -3.29 -6.14
N ASP A 59 -24.65 -3.14 -7.33
CA ASP A 59 -24.70 -4.16 -8.40
C ASP A 59 -23.49 -4.13 -9.36
N VAL A 60 -22.35 -3.62 -8.92
CA VAL A 60 -21.16 -3.48 -9.78
C VAL A 60 -20.03 -4.32 -9.24
N GLY A 61 -19.54 -5.24 -10.05
CA GLY A 61 -18.41 -6.09 -9.69
C GLY A 61 -17.15 -5.29 -9.35
N GLU A 62 -16.45 -5.74 -8.31
CA GLU A 62 -15.29 -5.10 -7.72
C GLU A 62 -14.02 -5.91 -8.02
N GLN A 63 -12.86 -5.24 -7.99
CA GLN A 63 -11.57 -5.84 -8.30
C GLN A 63 -10.91 -6.42 -7.03
N ASN A 64 -11.56 -7.45 -6.40
CA ASN A 64 -10.86 -8.20 -5.36
C ASN A 64 -9.73 -9.02 -5.99
N LEU A 65 -8.51 -8.85 -5.46
CA LEU A 65 -7.28 -9.51 -5.91
C LEU A 65 -6.69 -10.43 -4.84
N GLY A 66 -7.41 -10.58 -3.70
CA GLY A 66 -7.05 -11.46 -2.60
C GLY A 66 -7.72 -12.83 -2.70
N TRP A 67 -6.98 -13.89 -2.40
CA TRP A 67 -7.49 -15.25 -2.26
C TRP A 67 -8.19 -15.43 -0.91
N THR A 68 -9.39 -14.87 -0.76
CA THR A 68 -10.24 -15.10 0.42
C THR A 68 -11.02 -16.41 0.27
N ALA A 69 -11.50 -16.97 1.37
CA ALA A 69 -12.26 -18.21 1.32
C ALA A 69 -13.68 -18.00 0.77
N GLU A 70 -14.17 -16.78 0.92
CA GLU A 70 -15.55 -16.41 0.63
C GLU A 70 -15.79 -16.03 -0.83
N ASP A 71 -14.75 -15.55 -1.55
CA ASP A 71 -14.90 -15.10 -2.94
C ASP A 71 -14.65 -16.25 -3.92
N ILE A 72 -15.28 -16.16 -5.09
CA ILE A 72 -15.18 -17.17 -6.15
C ILE A 72 -13.76 -17.16 -6.73
N ALA A 73 -13.02 -18.24 -6.55
CA ALA A 73 -11.63 -18.37 -6.96
C ALA A 73 -11.40 -18.04 -8.46
N ALA A 74 -12.30 -18.48 -9.34
CA ALA A 74 -12.23 -18.19 -10.77
C ALA A 74 -12.36 -16.68 -11.06
N THR A 75 -13.20 -15.98 -10.31
CA THR A 75 -13.38 -14.53 -10.42
C THR A 75 -12.13 -13.79 -9.96
N VAL A 76 -11.54 -14.20 -8.83
CA VAL A 76 -10.28 -13.62 -8.33
C VAL A 76 -9.14 -13.85 -9.34
N ALA A 77 -9.03 -15.06 -9.91
CA ALA A 77 -8.04 -15.37 -10.94
C ALA A 77 -8.21 -14.46 -12.17
N GLU A 78 -9.45 -14.26 -12.64
CA GLU A 78 -9.72 -13.37 -13.76
C GLU A 78 -9.43 -11.90 -13.43
N ASN A 79 -9.78 -11.41 -12.25
CA ASN A 79 -9.42 -10.08 -11.79
C ASN A 79 -7.90 -9.90 -11.80
N ARG A 80 -7.13 -10.87 -11.32
CA ARG A 80 -5.67 -10.85 -11.34
C ARG A 80 -5.11 -10.83 -12.77
N ARG A 81 -5.60 -11.67 -13.68
CA ARG A 81 -5.17 -11.65 -15.09
C ARG A 81 -5.42 -10.30 -15.74
N ARG A 82 -6.60 -9.72 -15.52
CA ARG A 82 -6.98 -8.41 -16.05
C ARG A 82 -6.11 -7.29 -15.49
N PHE A 83 -5.88 -7.28 -14.18
CA PHE A 83 -5.01 -6.29 -13.53
C PHE A 83 -3.56 -6.39 -14.03
N VAL A 84 -2.98 -7.59 -14.06
CA VAL A 84 -1.63 -7.83 -14.59
C VAL A 84 -1.51 -7.33 -16.03
N ARG A 85 -2.52 -7.61 -16.88
CA ARG A 85 -2.55 -7.12 -18.26
C ARG A 85 -2.65 -5.60 -18.33
N ALA A 86 -3.44 -4.97 -17.47
CA ALA A 86 -3.58 -3.52 -17.42
C ALA A 86 -2.28 -2.82 -17.01
N VAL A 87 -1.48 -3.43 -16.12
CA VAL A 87 -0.19 -2.87 -15.68
C VAL A 87 0.93 -3.16 -16.68
N ALA A 88 1.06 -4.40 -17.14
CA ALA A 88 2.22 -4.85 -17.90
C ALA A 88 2.01 -4.84 -19.43
N GLY A 89 0.77 -4.72 -19.89
CA GLY A 89 0.44 -4.79 -21.32
C GLY A 89 0.38 -6.23 -21.85
N LYS A 90 0.58 -6.37 -23.17
CA LYS A 90 0.61 -7.67 -23.85
C LYS A 90 1.90 -8.39 -23.51
N GLY A 91 1.86 -9.50 -22.85
CA GLY A 91 3.08 -10.27 -22.50
C GLY A 91 2.93 -11.03 -21.19
N ALA A 92 1.76 -10.95 -20.56
CA ALA A 92 1.33 -11.73 -19.40
C ALA A 92 2.51 -12.18 -18.48
N PRO A 93 3.17 -11.26 -17.77
CA PRO A 93 4.27 -11.63 -16.89
C PRO A 93 3.76 -12.54 -15.78
N GLU A 94 4.66 -13.37 -15.27
CA GLU A 94 4.37 -14.19 -14.10
C GLU A 94 4.15 -13.31 -12.88
N LEU A 95 2.97 -13.42 -12.25
CA LEU A 95 2.68 -12.72 -11.00
C LEU A 95 3.15 -13.59 -9.83
N VAL A 96 4.04 -13.05 -8.99
CA VAL A 96 4.51 -13.68 -7.77
C VAL A 96 4.12 -12.83 -6.58
N THR A 97 3.39 -13.43 -5.62
CA THR A 97 3.05 -12.79 -4.34
C THR A 97 3.56 -13.62 -3.18
N VAL A 98 3.48 -13.07 -1.96
CA VAL A 98 3.85 -13.78 -0.73
C VAL A 98 2.63 -14.00 0.16
N ARG A 99 2.70 -15.02 1.02
CA ARG A 99 1.82 -15.16 2.17
C ARG A 99 2.32 -14.23 3.27
N GLN A 100 1.68 -13.07 3.38
CA GLN A 100 2.02 -11.98 4.28
C GLN A 100 1.58 -12.30 5.71
N PHE A 101 2.40 -11.89 6.70
CA PHE A 101 2.13 -12.08 8.13
C PHE A 101 2.64 -10.92 9.00
N HIS A 102 2.78 -9.73 8.38
CA HIS A 102 3.17 -8.47 9.02
C HIS A 102 4.57 -8.49 9.65
N SER A 103 5.52 -9.11 8.97
CA SER A 103 6.93 -9.23 9.39
C SER A 103 7.85 -8.22 8.73
N GLY A 104 9.13 -8.22 9.15
CA GLY A 104 10.22 -7.52 8.44
C GLY A 104 10.94 -8.40 7.40
N MET A 105 10.33 -9.51 6.96
CA MET A 105 10.98 -10.51 6.11
C MET A 105 10.72 -10.25 4.63
N ALA A 106 11.80 -10.17 3.84
CA ALA A 106 11.72 -10.14 2.37
C ALA A 106 12.36 -11.38 1.75
N ARG A 107 11.93 -11.75 0.55
CA ARG A 107 12.40 -12.91 -0.21
C ARG A 107 13.00 -12.49 -1.53
N LEU A 108 14.12 -13.10 -1.88
CA LEU A 108 14.66 -13.05 -3.23
C LEU A 108 13.87 -14.04 -4.09
N VAL A 109 13.54 -13.62 -5.30
CA VAL A 109 12.77 -14.43 -6.25
C VAL A 109 13.60 -14.59 -7.51
N GLU A 110 13.85 -15.85 -7.88
CA GLU A 110 14.61 -16.24 -9.07
C GLU A 110 13.83 -17.26 -9.88
N ARG A 111 14.09 -17.31 -11.20
CA ARG A 111 13.50 -18.35 -12.05
C ARG A 111 14.04 -19.71 -11.67
N GLY A 112 13.19 -20.72 -11.78
CA GLY A 112 13.57 -22.10 -11.45
C GLY A 112 13.38 -22.49 -9.99
N ALA A 113 12.99 -21.58 -9.11
CA ALA A 113 12.67 -21.88 -7.71
C ALA A 113 11.34 -22.64 -7.51
N GLY A 114 10.82 -23.33 -8.53
CA GLY A 114 9.54 -24.03 -8.52
C GLY A 114 8.40 -23.16 -9.08
N ARG A 115 7.16 -23.63 -8.92
CA ARG A 115 5.97 -22.91 -9.37
C ARG A 115 5.61 -21.77 -8.42
N LEU A 116 6.03 -20.55 -8.74
CA LEU A 116 5.83 -19.36 -7.92
C LEU A 116 4.62 -18.51 -8.34
N SER A 117 4.05 -18.76 -9.54
CA SER A 117 2.93 -17.99 -10.06
C SER A 117 1.71 -18.06 -9.13
N THR A 118 1.18 -16.90 -8.81
CA THR A 118 0.00 -16.74 -7.93
C THR A 118 -1.21 -16.14 -8.66
N THR A 119 -1.16 -16.09 -9.98
CA THR A 119 -2.31 -15.60 -10.78
C THR A 119 -3.54 -16.45 -10.54
N GLU A 120 -3.37 -17.75 -10.39
CA GLU A 120 -4.46 -18.74 -10.24
C GLU A 120 -4.41 -19.51 -8.92
N GLY A 121 -3.56 -19.08 -7.97
CA GLY A 121 -3.40 -19.78 -6.71
C GLY A 121 -2.79 -18.95 -5.60
N LYS A 122 -2.81 -19.53 -4.40
CA LYS A 122 -2.25 -18.89 -3.21
C LYS A 122 -0.71 -18.93 -3.23
N ALA A 123 -0.09 -17.97 -2.58
CA ALA A 123 1.35 -17.88 -2.43
C ALA A 123 1.90 -19.01 -1.54
N VAL A 124 3.02 -19.60 -1.97
CA VAL A 124 3.79 -20.60 -1.18
C VAL A 124 4.90 -19.93 -0.38
N LEU A 125 5.50 -18.87 -0.90
CA LEU A 125 6.53 -18.10 -0.20
C LEU A 125 5.90 -17.32 0.96
N ARG A 126 6.56 -17.34 2.12
CA ARG A 126 6.16 -16.57 3.30
C ARG A 126 7.07 -15.35 3.46
N GLY A 127 6.49 -14.19 3.72
CA GLY A 127 7.20 -12.93 3.93
C GLY A 127 6.28 -11.74 3.67
N ASP A 128 6.83 -10.55 3.81
CA ASP A 128 6.12 -9.29 3.56
C ASP A 128 6.84 -8.42 2.53
N GLY A 129 7.90 -8.94 1.92
CA GLY A 129 8.62 -8.32 0.83
C GLY A 129 9.12 -9.32 -0.20
N LEU A 130 9.29 -8.86 -1.43
CA LEU A 130 9.82 -9.59 -2.58
C LEU A 130 10.83 -8.73 -3.32
N MET A 131 11.89 -9.34 -3.83
CA MET A 131 12.90 -8.68 -4.69
C MET A 131 13.30 -9.60 -5.83
N THR A 132 13.55 -9.02 -7.02
CA THR A 132 14.06 -9.78 -8.17
C THR A 132 14.79 -8.88 -9.16
N ARG A 133 15.65 -9.49 -9.98
CA ARG A 133 16.20 -8.92 -11.22
C ARG A 133 15.60 -9.57 -12.48
N GLU A 134 14.71 -10.54 -12.29
CA GLU A 134 14.15 -11.33 -13.39
C GLU A 134 13.21 -10.49 -14.27
N ARG A 135 13.37 -10.61 -15.58
CA ARG A 135 12.47 -9.99 -16.55
C ARG A 135 11.21 -10.83 -16.74
N GLY A 136 10.09 -10.18 -17.07
CA GLY A 136 8.82 -10.89 -17.32
C GLY A 136 8.20 -11.47 -16.05
N MET A 137 8.58 -10.93 -14.88
CA MET A 137 8.01 -11.26 -13.58
C MET A 137 7.48 -10.00 -12.92
N LEU A 138 6.29 -10.05 -12.35
CA LEU A 138 5.70 -9.02 -11.49
C LEU A 138 5.69 -9.52 -10.05
N LEU A 139 6.35 -8.80 -9.18
CA LEU A 139 6.27 -8.99 -7.74
C LEU A 139 5.05 -8.23 -7.21
N GLY A 140 4.28 -8.85 -6.32
CA GLY A 140 3.07 -8.25 -5.80
C GLY A 140 2.90 -8.40 -4.30
N VAL A 141 2.40 -7.35 -3.65
CA VAL A 141 1.93 -7.36 -2.26
C VAL A 141 0.46 -6.97 -2.19
N GLN A 142 -0.27 -7.66 -1.32
CA GLN A 142 -1.71 -7.45 -1.12
C GLN A 142 -1.94 -6.53 0.06
N THR A 143 -2.86 -5.58 -0.07
CA THR A 143 -3.18 -4.62 0.99
C THR A 143 -4.69 -4.37 1.08
N ALA A 144 -5.11 -4.01 2.28
CA ALA A 144 -6.33 -3.29 2.61
C ALA A 144 -5.95 -2.50 3.87
N ASP A 145 -5.49 -1.27 3.68
CA ASP A 145 -4.94 -0.29 4.62
C ASP A 145 -3.42 -0.30 4.82
N CYS A 146 -2.74 -1.45 4.91
CA CYS A 146 -1.28 -1.46 5.05
C CYS A 146 -0.59 -0.77 3.86
N VAL A 147 0.58 -0.20 4.10
CA VAL A 147 1.34 0.56 3.10
C VAL A 147 2.05 -0.37 2.12
N PRO A 148 1.75 -0.33 0.81
CA PRO A 148 2.59 -0.95 -0.20
C PRO A 148 3.72 0.01 -0.58
N VAL A 149 4.96 -0.49 -0.56
CA VAL A 149 6.12 0.26 -1.03
C VAL A 149 6.78 -0.48 -2.18
N LEU A 150 6.90 0.19 -3.32
CA LEU A 150 7.55 -0.33 -4.52
C LEU A 150 8.88 0.38 -4.73
N ILE A 151 9.96 -0.37 -5.01
CA ILE A 151 11.30 0.19 -5.24
C ILE A 151 11.88 -0.38 -6.54
N ALA A 152 12.53 0.48 -7.34
CA ALA A 152 13.26 0.07 -8.53
C ALA A 152 14.66 0.68 -8.56
N ASP A 153 15.66 -0.13 -8.91
CA ASP A 153 17.00 0.34 -9.26
C ASP A 153 17.05 0.70 -10.74
N THR A 154 17.23 1.98 -11.03
CA THR A 154 17.24 2.51 -12.40
C THR A 154 18.48 2.09 -13.20
N ARG A 155 19.54 1.64 -12.53
CA ARG A 155 20.80 1.17 -13.12
C ARG A 155 20.79 -0.33 -13.36
N THR A 156 20.48 -1.13 -12.34
CA THR A 156 20.56 -2.60 -12.41
C THR A 156 19.26 -3.26 -12.79
N ARG A 157 18.14 -2.50 -12.80
CA ARG A 157 16.76 -2.97 -13.04
C ARG A 157 16.30 -4.01 -12.04
N VAL A 158 16.86 -4.02 -10.84
CA VAL A 158 16.30 -4.77 -9.70
C VAL A 158 15.05 -4.08 -9.23
N VAL A 159 14.03 -4.84 -8.88
CA VAL A 159 12.75 -4.34 -8.36
C VAL A 159 12.39 -5.02 -7.05
N ALA A 160 11.67 -4.30 -6.20
CA ALA A 160 11.19 -4.82 -4.92
C ALA A 160 9.78 -4.32 -4.60
N ALA A 161 8.99 -5.15 -3.94
CA ALA A 161 7.67 -4.83 -3.42
C ALA A 161 7.60 -5.20 -1.94
N PHE A 162 7.15 -4.27 -1.09
CA PHE A 162 7.04 -4.46 0.36
C PHE A 162 5.63 -4.17 0.85
N HIS A 163 5.16 -4.99 1.77
CA HIS A 163 3.97 -4.79 2.57
C HIS A 163 4.38 -4.24 3.93
N ALA A 164 4.20 -2.95 4.14
CA ALA A 164 4.60 -2.24 5.35
C ALA A 164 3.37 -1.81 6.17
N GLY A 165 2.68 -2.77 6.80
CA GLY A 165 1.77 -2.46 7.90
C GLY A 165 2.56 -1.89 9.09
N TRP A 166 1.90 -1.42 10.16
CA TRP A 166 2.59 -0.80 11.29
C TRP A 166 3.68 -1.70 11.92
N ARG A 167 3.44 -3.02 12.03
CA ARG A 167 4.46 -3.98 12.52
C ARG A 167 5.64 -4.13 11.56
N GLY A 168 5.37 -4.19 10.24
CA GLY A 168 6.43 -4.23 9.23
C GLY A 168 7.22 -2.93 9.18
N THR A 169 6.56 -1.79 9.35
CA THR A 169 7.19 -0.47 9.45
C THR A 169 8.06 -0.40 10.72
N LEU A 170 7.56 -0.84 11.86
CA LEU A 170 8.34 -0.93 13.10
C LEU A 170 9.56 -1.84 12.94
N ALA A 171 9.41 -2.98 12.26
CA ALA A 171 10.52 -3.90 11.92
C ALA A 171 11.46 -3.36 10.81
N ARG A 172 11.27 -2.13 10.35
CA ARG A 172 12.07 -1.45 9.31
C ARG A 172 12.18 -2.23 8.01
N ILE A 173 11.07 -2.84 7.56
CA ILE A 173 11.06 -3.72 6.37
C ILE A 173 11.58 -3.01 5.12
N VAL A 174 11.27 -1.74 4.94
CA VAL A 174 11.66 -0.95 3.75
C VAL A 174 13.15 -0.59 3.82
N GLU A 175 13.63 -0.08 4.95
CA GLU A 175 15.04 0.25 5.16
C GLU A 175 15.94 -0.99 5.01
N ARG A 176 15.58 -2.09 5.69
CA ARG A 176 16.26 -3.39 5.57
C ARG A 176 16.20 -3.93 4.15
N GLY A 177 15.06 -3.73 3.47
CA GLY A 177 14.89 -4.09 2.07
C GLY A 177 15.88 -3.38 1.16
N VAL A 178 16.07 -2.08 1.33
CA VAL A 178 17.11 -1.32 0.60
C VAL A 178 18.50 -1.86 0.93
N GLY A 179 18.77 -2.18 2.22
CA GLY A 179 20.00 -2.84 2.65
C GLY A 179 20.25 -4.17 1.91
N THR A 180 19.23 -5.02 1.81
CA THR A 180 19.29 -6.29 1.06
C THR A 180 19.55 -6.04 -0.42
N MET A 181 18.86 -5.06 -1.06
CA MET A 181 19.13 -4.70 -2.46
C MET A 181 20.59 -4.28 -2.69
N ARG A 182 21.20 -3.62 -1.70
CA ARG A 182 22.63 -3.25 -1.78
C ARG A 182 23.55 -4.49 -1.72
N VAL A 183 23.28 -5.38 -0.79
CA VAL A 183 24.13 -6.58 -0.55
C VAL A 183 23.98 -7.57 -1.70
N GLU A 184 22.75 -7.93 -2.05
CA GLU A 184 22.47 -9.02 -3.00
C GLU A 184 22.63 -8.62 -4.47
N PHE A 185 22.38 -7.34 -4.79
CA PHE A 185 22.32 -6.88 -6.18
C PHE A 185 23.30 -5.73 -6.49
N GLY A 186 24.03 -5.24 -5.50
CA GLY A 186 24.92 -4.10 -5.67
C GLY A 186 24.20 -2.80 -6.01
N SER A 187 22.93 -2.66 -5.60
CA SER A 187 22.13 -1.46 -5.77
C SER A 187 22.72 -0.31 -4.97
N ARG A 188 22.70 0.90 -5.54
CA ARG A 188 23.16 2.10 -4.84
C ARG A 188 21.96 2.98 -4.53
N PRO A 189 21.78 3.49 -3.30
CA PRO A 189 20.62 4.30 -2.92
C PRO A 189 20.34 5.49 -3.86
N LYS A 190 21.38 6.11 -4.41
CA LYS A 190 21.26 7.22 -5.37
C LYS A 190 20.61 6.84 -6.71
N ASP A 191 20.61 5.55 -7.06
CA ASP A 191 20.04 5.00 -8.30
C ASP A 191 18.64 4.42 -8.07
N LEU A 192 18.17 4.39 -6.81
CA LEU A 192 16.85 3.88 -6.47
C LEU A 192 15.76 4.96 -6.65
N VAL A 193 14.61 4.50 -7.11
CA VAL A 193 13.35 5.24 -7.06
C VAL A 193 12.33 4.42 -6.28
N ALA A 194 11.52 5.08 -5.47
CA ALA A 194 10.53 4.43 -4.62
C ALA A 194 9.14 5.07 -4.77
N ALA A 195 8.09 4.27 -4.59
CA ALA A 195 6.71 4.75 -4.53
C ALA A 195 5.99 4.14 -3.34
N ILE A 196 5.40 5.00 -2.51
CA ILE A 196 4.51 4.66 -1.42
C ILE A 196 3.09 4.75 -1.97
N GLY A 197 2.39 3.60 -2.03
CA GLY A 197 1.08 3.49 -2.64
C GLY A 197 -0.09 3.86 -1.72
N PRO A 198 -1.33 3.75 -2.25
CA PRO A 198 -2.54 3.99 -1.48
C PRO A 198 -2.60 3.07 -0.26
N SER A 199 -2.87 3.66 0.89
CA SER A 199 -2.96 2.96 2.18
C SER A 199 -3.75 3.81 3.17
N ILE A 200 -4.02 3.32 4.37
CA ILE A 200 -4.70 4.14 5.36
C ILE A 200 -3.82 5.35 5.72
N GLY A 201 -4.39 6.53 5.62
CA GLY A 201 -3.71 7.78 5.92
C GLY A 201 -3.86 8.19 7.39
N PRO A 202 -3.07 9.19 7.85
CA PRO A 202 -3.16 9.71 9.20
C PRO A 202 -4.55 10.27 9.54
N CYS A 203 -5.36 10.62 8.55
CA CYS A 203 -6.74 11.05 8.74
C CYS A 203 -7.68 9.97 9.30
N CYS A 204 -7.32 8.67 9.15
CA CYS A 204 -8.19 7.55 9.50
C CYS A 204 -7.48 6.46 10.31
N PHE A 205 -6.17 6.54 10.50
CA PHE A 205 -5.41 5.50 11.18
C PHE A 205 -5.22 5.81 12.67
N ALA A 206 -6.32 5.72 13.41
CA ALA A 206 -6.29 5.76 14.88
C ALA A 206 -5.65 4.46 15.40
N VAL A 207 -4.76 4.62 16.40
CA VAL A 207 -4.01 3.54 17.06
C VAL A 207 -4.03 3.72 18.57
N GLY A 208 -3.72 2.68 19.33
CA GLY A 208 -3.59 2.75 20.79
C GLY A 208 -2.20 3.25 21.22
N GLU A 209 -2.10 3.58 22.52
CA GLU A 209 -0.84 4.02 23.16
C GLU A 209 0.26 2.95 23.06
N GLU A 210 -0.11 1.67 23.01
CA GLU A 210 0.84 0.57 22.85
C GLU A 210 1.62 0.69 21.52
N VAL A 211 0.95 1.08 20.44
CA VAL A 211 1.60 1.29 19.13
C VAL A 211 2.52 2.49 19.19
N ARG A 212 2.09 3.59 19.85
CA ARG A 212 2.90 4.79 20.02
C ARG A 212 4.18 4.47 20.79
N SER A 213 4.08 3.80 21.93
CA SER A 213 5.23 3.42 22.77
C SER A 213 6.24 2.55 22.02
N GLU A 214 5.77 1.60 21.20
CA GLU A 214 6.63 0.78 20.34
C GLU A 214 7.42 1.65 19.34
N PHE A 215 6.77 2.62 18.70
CA PHE A 215 7.44 3.53 17.76
C PHE A 215 8.40 4.48 18.47
N GLU A 216 8.08 4.98 19.69
CA GLU A 216 8.94 5.82 20.50
C GLU A 216 10.25 5.12 20.86
N SER A 217 10.20 3.81 21.11
CA SER A 217 11.40 3.01 21.40
C SER A 217 12.33 2.82 20.19
N GLN A 218 11.83 3.02 18.95
CA GLN A 218 12.54 2.67 17.72
C GLN A 218 12.95 3.86 16.86
N PHE A 219 12.25 4.99 16.94
CA PHE A 219 12.41 6.10 16.00
C PHE A 219 12.63 7.44 16.71
N ALA A 220 13.79 8.07 16.49
CA ALA A 220 14.10 9.39 17.02
C ALA A 220 13.17 10.51 16.50
N TYR A 221 12.51 10.29 15.37
CA TYR A 221 11.59 11.23 14.73
C TYR A 221 10.11 10.96 15.04
N VAL A 222 9.82 10.16 16.05
CA VAL A 222 8.47 9.72 16.43
C VAL A 222 7.46 10.85 16.56
N ALA A 223 7.85 12.00 17.10
CA ALA A 223 6.98 13.18 17.25
C ALA A 223 6.40 13.69 15.90
N LYS A 224 6.99 13.32 14.77
CA LYS A 224 6.49 13.68 13.43
C LYS A 224 5.56 12.64 12.84
N LEU A 225 5.42 11.48 13.48
CA LEU A 225 4.63 10.36 13.00
C LEU A 225 3.23 10.32 13.63
N PHE A 226 3.05 10.96 14.76
CA PHE A 226 1.79 10.93 15.50
C PHE A 226 1.15 12.30 15.57
N SER A 227 -0.17 12.31 15.50
CA SER A 227 -1.00 13.49 15.78
C SER A 227 -2.15 13.10 16.68
N GLU A 228 -2.55 14.03 17.53
CA GLU A 228 -3.73 13.88 18.37
C GLU A 228 -4.91 14.56 17.68
N VAL A 229 -5.95 13.78 17.43
CA VAL A 229 -7.19 14.25 16.80
C VAL A 229 -8.29 14.24 17.85
N TYR A 230 -8.83 15.42 18.11
CA TYR A 230 -9.97 15.57 18.99
C TYR A 230 -11.23 15.46 18.14
N ASP A 231 -12.08 14.48 18.43
CA ASP A 231 -13.42 14.46 17.85
C ASP A 231 -14.17 15.71 18.31
N SER A 232 -14.72 16.45 17.36
CA SER A 232 -15.67 17.53 17.65
C SER A 232 -16.99 16.90 18.10
N ASP A 233 -17.07 16.50 19.36
CA ASP A 233 -18.33 16.11 19.98
C ASP A 233 -19.15 17.38 20.25
N PRO A 234 -20.33 17.57 19.59
CA PRO A 234 -21.19 18.72 19.86
C PRO A 234 -21.58 18.87 21.34
N VAL A 235 -21.62 17.76 22.08
CA VAL A 235 -21.87 17.76 23.53
C VAL A 235 -20.66 18.28 24.27
N ARG A 236 -19.43 17.93 23.84
CA ARG A 236 -18.17 18.42 24.41
C ARG A 236 -17.98 19.91 24.14
N GLU A 237 -18.29 20.38 22.94
CA GLU A 237 -18.24 21.82 22.60
C GLU A 237 -19.24 22.61 23.43
N LYS A 238 -20.44 22.05 23.66
CA LYS A 238 -21.52 22.71 24.41
C LYS A 238 -21.33 22.64 25.94
N TYR A 239 -20.67 21.58 26.46
CA TYR A 239 -20.52 21.32 27.88
C TYR A 239 -19.09 20.88 28.26
N PRO A 240 -18.07 21.70 28.02
CA PRO A 240 -16.67 21.31 28.24
C PRO A 240 -16.36 20.89 29.69
N MET A 241 -17.06 21.44 30.67
CA MET A 241 -16.86 21.13 32.08
C MET A 241 -17.35 19.74 32.50
N LEU A 242 -18.31 19.17 31.79
CA LEU A 242 -18.80 17.79 32.03
C LEU A 242 -17.72 16.75 31.79
N PHE A 243 -16.77 17.01 30.90
CA PHE A 243 -15.69 16.09 30.54
C PHE A 243 -14.43 16.24 31.42
N LEU A 244 -14.34 17.29 32.24
CA LEU A 244 -13.25 17.44 33.20
C LEU A 244 -13.46 16.63 34.48
N THR A 245 -14.70 16.26 34.81
CA THR A 245 -15.07 15.64 36.09
C THR A 245 -15.67 14.25 36.01
N ALA A 246 -16.14 13.80 34.83
CA ALA A 246 -16.85 12.54 34.69
C ALA A 246 -16.03 11.51 33.88
N ARG A 247 -15.15 10.77 34.56
CA ARG A 247 -14.80 9.42 34.10
C ARG A 247 -15.96 8.50 34.44
N ALA A 248 -16.90 8.32 33.54
CA ALA A 248 -17.89 7.26 33.66
C ALA A 248 -17.19 5.90 33.56
N PRO A 249 -17.37 4.99 34.52
CA PRO A 249 -16.82 3.63 34.43
C PRO A 249 -17.43 2.94 33.20
N GLY A 250 -16.59 2.47 32.27
CA GLY A 250 -17.00 1.67 31.13
C GLY A 250 -17.18 2.41 29.80
N HIS A 251 -17.00 3.72 29.74
CA HIS A 251 -16.84 4.46 28.48
C HIS A 251 -15.38 4.87 28.31
N SER A 252 -14.63 4.08 27.55
CA SER A 252 -13.36 4.49 26.96
C SER A 252 -13.62 5.64 25.99
N ASP A 253 -12.60 6.48 25.79
CA ASP A 253 -12.41 7.43 24.69
C ASP A 253 -12.92 8.85 24.91
N ILE A 254 -12.74 9.39 26.12
CA ILE A 254 -12.79 10.83 26.37
C ILE A 254 -11.33 11.40 26.28
N GLY A 255 -10.68 11.14 25.17
CA GLY A 255 -9.33 11.64 24.92
C GLY A 255 -9.12 11.87 23.42
N PRO A 256 -8.04 12.56 23.04
CA PRO A 256 -7.69 12.63 21.63
C PRO A 256 -7.41 11.23 21.10
N GLN A 257 -7.88 10.97 19.90
CA GLN A 257 -7.46 9.77 19.18
C GLN A 257 -6.03 9.98 18.69
N ILE A 258 -5.17 9.00 18.91
CA ILE A 258 -3.80 9.03 18.44
C ILE A 258 -3.78 8.50 17.01
N HIS A 259 -3.39 9.32 16.08
CA HIS A 259 -3.30 8.96 14.67
C HIS A 259 -1.84 8.78 14.24
N LEU A 260 -1.55 7.69 13.55
CA LEU A 260 -0.21 7.36 13.04
C LEU A 260 -0.12 7.62 11.53
N ASP A 261 0.92 8.35 11.13
CA ASP A 261 1.29 8.56 9.73
C ASP A 261 2.30 7.50 9.27
N LEU A 262 1.79 6.41 8.68
CA LEU A 262 2.62 5.37 8.08
C LEU A 262 3.28 5.81 6.77
N TRP A 263 2.72 6.80 6.06
CA TRP A 263 3.37 7.33 4.84
C TRP A 263 4.68 8.02 5.19
N GLU A 264 4.65 8.92 6.17
CA GLU A 264 5.84 9.62 6.66
C GLU A 264 6.84 8.63 7.29
N ALA A 265 6.38 7.64 8.05
CA ALA A 265 7.25 6.64 8.66
C ALA A 265 8.05 5.87 7.59
N ASN A 266 7.39 5.38 6.54
CA ASN A 266 8.06 4.66 5.45
C ASN A 266 8.90 5.59 4.56
N ARG A 267 8.46 6.85 4.33
CA ARG A 267 9.25 7.85 3.62
C ARG A 267 10.58 8.11 4.34
N ARG A 268 10.57 8.25 5.67
CA ARG A 268 11.78 8.43 6.46
C ARG A 268 12.71 7.23 6.39
N GLN A 269 12.19 6.02 6.47
CA GLN A 269 13.02 4.81 6.29
C GLN A 269 13.72 4.79 4.93
N LEU A 270 13.06 5.25 3.86
CA LEU A 270 13.69 5.37 2.54
C LEU A 270 14.80 6.44 2.53
N LEU A 271 14.58 7.57 3.21
CA LEU A 271 15.60 8.63 3.36
C LEU A 271 16.78 8.14 4.18
N ASP A 272 16.53 7.48 5.32
CA ASP A 272 17.55 6.92 6.21
C ASP A 272 18.37 5.83 5.49
N ALA A 273 17.75 5.07 4.59
CA ALA A 273 18.42 4.13 3.69
C ALA A 273 19.25 4.81 2.58
N GLY A 274 19.20 6.15 2.48
CA GLY A 274 20.00 6.96 1.57
C GLY A 274 19.37 7.28 0.23
N LEU A 275 18.07 7.07 0.04
CA LEU A 275 17.38 7.52 -1.16
C LEU A 275 17.26 9.06 -1.14
N ARG A 276 17.32 9.67 -2.33
CA ARG A 276 17.08 11.11 -2.46
C ARG A 276 15.59 11.41 -2.34
N GLU A 277 15.22 12.47 -1.67
CA GLU A 277 13.81 12.86 -1.46
C GLU A 277 13.02 12.92 -2.79
N LYS A 278 13.57 13.54 -3.82
CA LYS A 278 12.98 13.63 -5.16
C LYS A 278 12.81 12.28 -5.88
N ALA A 279 13.39 11.22 -5.36
CA ALA A 279 13.25 9.85 -5.88
C ALA A 279 12.14 9.06 -5.19
N ILE A 280 11.46 9.65 -4.21
CA ILE A 280 10.39 9.04 -3.43
C ILE A 280 9.07 9.72 -3.83
N SER A 281 8.16 8.94 -4.38
CA SER A 281 6.79 9.37 -4.69
C SER A 281 5.84 8.85 -3.63
N VAL A 282 4.95 9.70 -3.14
CA VAL A 282 3.87 9.30 -2.21
C VAL A 282 2.54 9.56 -2.91
N VAL A 283 1.71 8.53 -3.07
CA VAL A 283 0.38 8.68 -3.69
C VAL A 283 -0.53 9.55 -2.82
N GLY A 284 -0.45 9.41 -1.49
CA GLY A 284 -1.17 10.27 -0.55
C GLY A 284 -2.69 10.08 -0.53
N GLU A 285 -3.20 8.93 -0.99
CA GLU A 285 -4.62 8.61 -0.96
C GLU A 285 -4.94 7.63 0.17
N CYS A 286 -5.85 8.04 1.05
CA CYS A 286 -6.30 7.21 2.17
C CYS A 286 -7.31 6.16 1.71
N THR A 287 -7.02 4.88 1.96
CA THR A 287 -7.90 3.77 1.57
C THR A 287 -9.23 3.77 2.31
N ALA A 288 -9.26 4.27 3.54
CA ALA A 288 -10.48 4.28 4.36
C ALA A 288 -11.48 5.37 3.95
N CYS A 289 -11.02 6.55 3.52
CA CYS A 289 -11.92 7.68 3.23
C CYS A 289 -11.94 8.14 1.77
N ALA A 290 -11.02 7.70 0.91
CA ALA A 290 -11.03 8.09 -0.50
C ALA A 290 -12.29 7.59 -1.23
N ARG A 291 -12.94 8.51 -1.96
CA ARG A 291 -14.16 8.27 -2.71
C ARG A 291 -13.98 8.64 -4.18
N LEU A 292 -14.73 7.96 -5.01
CA LEU A 292 -14.92 8.31 -6.41
C LEU A 292 -15.92 9.48 -6.54
N LYS A 293 -15.99 10.10 -7.71
CA LYS A 293 -16.95 11.18 -8.00
C LYS A 293 -18.41 10.79 -7.74
N ASN A 294 -18.73 9.51 -7.82
CA ASN A 294 -20.07 8.97 -7.56
C ASN A 294 -20.30 8.57 -6.10
N GLY A 295 -19.41 8.94 -5.19
CA GLY A 295 -19.50 8.67 -3.75
C GLY A 295 -19.05 7.27 -3.30
N ARG A 296 -18.84 6.31 -4.22
CA ARG A 296 -18.38 4.95 -3.89
C ARG A 296 -16.95 4.97 -3.39
N ARG A 297 -16.58 3.99 -2.56
CA ARG A 297 -15.19 3.79 -2.10
C ARG A 297 -14.27 3.54 -3.29
N LYS A 298 -13.09 4.18 -3.28
CA LYS A 298 -12.05 3.97 -4.29
C LYS A 298 -11.21 2.72 -4.03
N TYR A 299 -11.06 2.35 -2.75
CA TYR A 299 -10.20 1.26 -2.28
C TYR A 299 -10.95 0.34 -1.32
N PHE A 300 -10.45 -0.89 -1.16
CA PHE A 300 -10.80 -1.76 -0.05
C PHE A 300 -10.09 -1.29 1.22
N SER A 301 -10.80 -1.30 2.35
CA SER A 301 -10.25 -0.87 3.62
C SER A 301 -10.69 -1.79 4.76
N HIS A 302 -9.74 -2.44 5.40
CA HIS A 302 -9.99 -3.29 6.56
C HIS A 302 -10.62 -2.49 7.72
N ARG A 303 -10.12 -1.26 7.95
CA ARG A 303 -10.62 -0.35 8.98
C ARG A 303 -12.06 0.09 8.70
N ALA A 304 -12.29 0.61 7.50
CA ALA A 304 -13.58 1.21 7.14
C ALA A 304 -14.68 0.18 6.86
N GLU A 305 -14.31 -1.09 6.59
CA GLU A 305 -15.23 -2.20 6.31
C GLU A 305 -15.19 -3.26 7.43
N HIS A 306 -14.73 -2.87 8.63
CA HIS A 306 -14.75 -3.69 9.85
C HIS A 306 -14.18 -5.11 9.67
N GLY A 307 -13.13 -5.24 8.87
CA GLY A 307 -12.43 -6.50 8.62
C GLY A 307 -12.97 -7.33 7.46
N TYR A 308 -14.22 -7.13 7.05
CA TYR A 308 -14.84 -7.87 5.95
C TYR A 308 -14.67 -7.09 4.63
N THR A 309 -13.57 -7.33 3.95
CA THR A 309 -13.20 -6.58 2.74
C THR A 309 -12.31 -7.38 1.81
N GLY A 310 -12.32 -7.01 0.51
CA GLY A 310 -11.40 -7.53 -0.49
C GLY A 310 -9.96 -7.07 -0.26
N ARG A 311 -9.09 -7.41 -1.22
CA ARG A 311 -7.68 -6.99 -1.17
C ARG A 311 -7.31 -6.32 -2.48
N MET A 312 -6.60 -5.21 -2.35
CA MET A 312 -5.86 -4.59 -3.44
C MET A 312 -4.55 -5.33 -3.68
N LEU A 313 -3.95 -5.10 -4.83
CA LEU A 313 -2.65 -5.64 -5.21
C LEU A 313 -1.78 -4.50 -5.75
N SER A 314 -0.58 -4.40 -5.23
CA SER A 314 0.44 -3.45 -5.68
C SER A 314 1.56 -4.26 -6.34
N VAL A 315 1.89 -3.94 -7.58
CA VAL A 315 2.83 -4.76 -8.36
C VAL A 315 3.95 -3.94 -8.96
N ILE A 316 5.12 -4.57 -9.10
CA ILE A 316 6.29 -4.03 -9.78
C ILE A 316 7.06 -5.12 -10.48
N GLY A 317 7.62 -4.84 -11.66
CA GLY A 317 8.43 -5.80 -12.41
C GLY A 317 9.18 -5.18 -13.56
N VAL A 318 10.02 -6.00 -14.19
CA VAL A 318 10.79 -5.64 -15.37
C VAL A 318 10.15 -6.25 -16.60
N ALA A 319 9.91 -5.45 -17.64
CA ALA A 319 9.35 -5.92 -18.90
C ALA A 319 10.15 -7.11 -19.48
N ALA A 320 9.45 -8.09 -20.08
CA ALA A 320 10.07 -9.27 -20.67
C ALA A 320 10.96 -8.93 -21.86
N HIS A 321 10.56 -7.95 -22.68
CA HIS A 321 11.28 -7.49 -23.88
C HIS A 321 11.69 -6.03 -23.74
N ARG A 322 12.75 -5.63 -24.49
CA ARG A 322 13.21 -4.23 -24.57
C ARG A 322 12.21 -3.39 -25.34
#